data_01f80a079a15b9f0970bf0efec8a66de
#
_entry.id   01f80a079a15b9f0970bf0efec8a66de
#
_cell.length_a   1.000
_cell.length_b   1.000
_cell.length_c   1.000
_cell.angle_alpha   90.00
_cell.angle_beta   90.00
_cell.angle_gamma   90.00
#
_symmetry.space_group_name_H-M   'P 1'
#
loop_
_entity.id
_entity.type
_entity.pdbx_description
1 polymer ?
#
loop_
_entity_poly.entity_id
_entity_poly.type
_entity_poly.pdbx_seq_one_letter_code
_entity_poly.pdbx_strand_id
1 'polypeptide(L)'
;NVVDGLVVYDKVITKHLMSELPFMATENIMMDAVKNGGDRQELHEKIRQLSMEAGANVKQNGLDNNLLELIAADASFGLTLEDLQANMDPSKYVGRAPLQVENFLKNHVNPVLEANKEILGMTAEINV
;
A
#
# COMPACT_ATOMS: atom_id res chain seq x y z
N ASN A 1 -13.06 -23.71 -10.96
CA ASN A 1 -12.03 -23.90 -12.00
C ASN A 1 -11.05 -22.73 -12.03
N VAL A 2 -11.51 -21.49 -12.23
CA VAL A 2 -10.62 -20.30 -12.28
C VAL A 2 -9.85 -20.10 -10.97
N VAL A 3 -10.53 -20.24 -9.83
CA VAL A 3 -9.92 -20.05 -8.50
C VAL A 3 -8.94 -21.17 -8.15
N ASP A 4 -9.22 -22.40 -8.60
CA ASP A 4 -8.40 -23.58 -8.37
C ASP A 4 -7.01 -23.47 -9.04
N GLY A 5 -6.96 -22.81 -10.21
CA GLY A 5 -5.71 -22.54 -10.94
C GLY A 5 -5.04 -21.20 -10.66
N LEU A 6 -5.50 -20.44 -9.64
CA LEU A 6 -4.99 -19.10 -9.34
C LEU A 6 -3.55 -19.15 -8.80
N VAL A 7 -2.64 -18.48 -9.49
CA VAL A 7 -1.26 -18.30 -9.04
C VAL A 7 -1.06 -16.88 -8.55
N VAL A 8 -0.56 -16.73 -7.32
CA VAL A 8 -0.27 -15.42 -6.72
C VAL A 8 1.25 -15.20 -6.69
N TYR A 9 1.69 -14.12 -7.30
CA TYR A 9 3.10 -13.70 -7.31
C TYR A 9 3.32 -12.61 -6.25
N ASP A 10 3.48 -13.01 -5.00
CA ASP A 10 3.63 -12.14 -3.83
C ASP A 10 4.75 -11.09 -3.97
N LYS A 11 5.88 -11.47 -4.53
CA LYS A 11 7.02 -10.56 -4.74
C LYS A 11 6.74 -9.50 -5.80
N VAL A 12 5.96 -9.83 -6.85
CA VAL A 12 5.54 -8.86 -7.87
C VAL A 12 4.55 -7.87 -7.26
N ILE A 13 3.59 -8.36 -6.46
CA ILE A 13 2.65 -7.52 -5.73
C ILE A 13 3.39 -6.56 -4.80
N THR A 14 4.33 -7.08 -4.00
CA THR A 14 5.15 -6.27 -3.10
C THR A 14 5.95 -5.21 -3.86
N LYS A 15 6.57 -5.58 -4.99
CA LYS A 15 7.33 -4.62 -5.82
C LYS A 15 6.44 -3.48 -6.31
N HIS A 16 5.25 -3.77 -6.84
CA HIS A 16 4.31 -2.76 -7.31
C HIS A 16 3.81 -1.88 -6.15
N LEU A 17 3.45 -2.50 -5.02
CA LEU A 17 2.99 -1.77 -3.85
C LEU A 17 4.06 -0.80 -3.33
N MET A 18 5.31 -1.26 -3.20
CA MET A 18 6.41 -0.44 -2.70
C MET A 18 6.81 0.68 -3.67
N SER A 19 6.55 0.55 -4.98
CA SER A 19 6.78 1.63 -5.94
C SER A 19 5.77 2.78 -5.82
N GLU A 20 4.56 2.51 -5.34
CA GLU A 20 3.49 3.53 -5.18
C GLU A 20 3.37 4.04 -3.74
N LEU A 21 3.83 3.26 -2.76
CA LEU A 21 3.66 3.56 -1.34
C LEU A 21 4.23 4.92 -0.91
N PRO A 22 5.36 5.43 -1.45
CA PRO A 22 5.83 6.78 -1.12
C PRO A 22 4.81 7.88 -1.39
N PHE A 23 4.02 7.79 -2.48
CA PHE A 23 2.97 8.75 -2.78
C PHE A 23 1.78 8.63 -1.80
N MET A 24 1.45 7.43 -1.35
CA MET A 24 0.39 7.20 -0.37
C MET A 24 0.78 7.69 1.03
N ALA A 25 2.07 7.60 1.37
CA ALA A 25 2.60 7.94 2.70
C ALA A 25 2.76 9.45 2.94
N THR A 26 2.57 10.29 1.94
CA THR A 26 2.83 11.75 2.00
C THR A 26 2.13 12.46 3.14
N GLU A 27 0.88 12.08 3.47
CA GLU A 27 0.16 12.67 4.61
C GLU A 27 0.83 12.33 5.95
N ASN A 28 1.22 11.07 6.15
CA ASN A 28 1.89 10.65 7.37
C ASN A 28 3.26 11.34 7.51
N ILE A 29 4.03 11.42 6.42
CA ILE A 29 5.32 12.12 6.38
C ILE A 29 5.14 13.60 6.74
N MET A 30 4.13 14.26 6.13
CA MET A 30 3.81 15.65 6.45
C MET A 30 3.48 15.84 7.92
N MET A 31 2.66 14.94 8.49
CA MET A 31 2.28 15.02 9.91
C MET A 31 3.46 14.81 10.85
N ASP A 32 4.41 13.96 10.49
CA ASP A 32 5.63 13.77 11.28
C ASP A 32 6.55 14.98 11.19
N ALA A 33 6.70 15.60 10.02
CA ALA A 33 7.43 16.84 9.86
C ALA A 33 6.79 18.02 10.65
N VAL A 34 5.45 18.10 10.70
CA VAL A 34 4.73 19.09 11.52
C VAL A 34 4.98 18.87 13.03
N LYS A 35 5.00 17.62 13.50
CA LYS A 35 5.36 17.31 14.90
C LYS A 35 6.78 17.77 15.25
N ASN A 36 7.68 17.76 14.28
CA ASN A 36 9.05 18.28 14.42
C ASN A 36 9.15 19.80 14.28
N GLY A 37 8.01 20.51 14.19
CA GLY A 37 7.95 21.97 14.19
C GLY A 37 7.82 22.63 12.81
N GLY A 38 7.63 21.85 11.75
CA GLY A 38 7.42 22.37 10.40
C GLY A 38 6.05 23.05 10.23
N ASP A 39 5.97 24.05 9.36
CA ASP A 39 4.70 24.68 8.97
C ASP A 39 3.91 23.79 8.02
N ARG A 40 2.66 23.48 8.39
CA ARG A 40 1.83 22.53 7.62
C ARG A 40 1.54 23.02 6.20
N GLN A 41 1.33 24.31 5.98
CA GLN A 41 1.00 24.86 4.66
C GLN A 41 2.22 24.83 3.73
N GLU A 42 3.37 25.23 4.27
CA GLU A 42 4.63 25.19 3.54
C GLU A 42 5.01 23.75 3.17
N LEU A 43 4.93 22.83 4.13
CA LEU A 43 5.24 21.40 3.90
C LEU A 43 4.29 20.77 2.88
N HIS A 44 3.00 21.11 2.92
CA HIS A 44 2.04 20.63 1.93
C HIS A 44 2.42 21.05 0.51
N GLU A 45 2.77 22.32 0.30
CA GLU A 45 3.17 22.82 -1.02
C GLU A 45 4.48 22.16 -1.48
N LYS A 46 5.44 21.96 -0.60
CA LYS A 46 6.68 21.25 -0.91
C LYS A 46 6.44 19.80 -1.29
N ILE A 47 5.64 19.06 -0.53
CA ILE A 47 5.25 17.68 -0.88
C ILE A 47 4.61 17.63 -2.26
N ARG A 48 3.71 18.57 -2.56
CA ARG A 48 3.08 18.65 -3.87
C ARG A 48 4.11 18.79 -5.00
N GLN A 49 5.09 19.70 -4.85
CA GLN A 49 6.14 19.93 -5.84
C GLN A 49 7.04 18.71 -6.00
N LEU A 50 7.53 18.13 -4.90
CA LEU A 50 8.40 16.96 -4.92
C LEU A 50 7.68 15.71 -5.45
N SER A 51 6.39 15.55 -5.15
CA SER A 51 5.56 14.46 -5.70
C SER A 51 5.37 14.59 -7.21
N MET A 52 5.24 15.81 -7.74
CA MET A 52 5.19 16.02 -9.19
C MET A 52 6.52 15.71 -9.87
N GLU A 53 7.65 16.07 -9.24
CA GLU A 53 8.99 15.74 -9.74
C GLU A 53 9.22 14.23 -9.76
N ALA A 54 8.97 13.55 -8.63
CA ALA A 54 9.07 12.09 -8.56
C ALA A 54 8.13 11.40 -9.55
N GLY A 55 6.89 11.90 -9.69
CA GLY A 55 5.93 11.40 -10.66
C GLY A 55 6.39 11.55 -12.11
N ALA A 56 7.06 12.66 -12.45
CA ALA A 56 7.66 12.85 -13.76
C ALA A 56 8.82 11.87 -13.99
N ASN A 57 9.67 11.65 -12.97
CA ASN A 57 10.76 10.68 -13.05
C ASN A 57 10.23 9.26 -13.34
N VAL A 58 9.17 8.83 -12.66
CA VAL A 58 8.55 7.52 -12.89
C VAL A 58 7.88 7.45 -14.26
N LYS A 59 7.00 8.42 -14.58
CA LYS A 59 6.08 8.31 -15.74
C LYS A 59 6.69 8.75 -17.06
N GLN A 60 7.58 9.72 -17.05
CA GLN A 60 8.19 10.26 -18.28
C GLN A 60 9.55 9.65 -18.55
N ASN A 61 10.33 9.37 -17.50
CA ASN A 61 11.70 8.92 -17.61
C ASN A 61 11.87 7.42 -17.36
N GLY A 62 10.83 6.71 -16.85
CA GLY A 62 10.89 5.30 -16.55
C GLY A 62 11.83 4.94 -15.39
N LEU A 63 12.10 5.90 -14.51
CA LEU A 63 12.97 5.74 -13.35
C LEU A 63 12.18 5.19 -12.15
N ASP A 64 12.90 4.72 -11.15
CA ASP A 64 12.29 4.35 -9.86
C ASP A 64 11.76 5.59 -9.12
N ASN A 65 10.78 5.38 -8.24
CA ASN A 65 10.23 6.42 -7.39
C ASN A 65 11.25 6.89 -6.37
N ASN A 66 11.68 8.13 -6.45
CA ASN A 66 12.68 8.76 -5.60
C ASN A 66 12.10 9.84 -4.66
N LEU A 67 10.78 9.77 -4.37
CA LEU A 67 10.12 10.79 -3.55
C LEU A 67 10.71 10.89 -2.13
N LEU A 68 11.07 9.75 -1.52
CA LEU A 68 11.65 9.75 -0.17
C LEU A 68 13.01 10.43 -0.13
N GLU A 69 13.84 10.21 -1.14
CA GLU A 69 15.15 10.85 -1.28
C GLU A 69 14.99 12.36 -1.49
N LEU A 70 14.04 12.79 -2.30
CA LEU A 70 13.75 14.21 -2.51
C LEU A 70 13.28 14.89 -1.23
N ILE A 71 12.41 14.25 -0.45
CA ILE A 71 11.95 14.78 0.84
C ILE A 71 13.09 14.81 1.86
N ALA A 72 13.92 13.76 1.94
CA ALA A 72 15.06 13.70 2.86
C ALA A 72 16.10 14.79 2.57
N ALA A 73 16.23 15.21 1.29
CA ALA A 73 17.14 16.27 0.89
C ALA A 73 16.64 17.68 1.23
N ASP A 74 15.34 17.86 1.49
CA ASP A 74 14.76 19.16 1.87
C ASP A 74 14.75 19.31 3.41
N ALA A 75 15.64 20.17 3.91
CA ALA A 75 15.82 20.40 5.34
C ALA A 75 14.56 20.90 6.08
N SER A 76 13.55 21.41 5.37
CA SER A 76 12.32 21.91 5.99
C SER A 76 11.47 20.80 6.60
N PHE A 77 11.64 19.55 6.16
CA PHE A 77 10.94 18.41 6.76
C PHE A 77 11.55 17.96 8.08
N GLY A 78 12.86 18.20 8.30
CA GLY A 78 13.56 17.74 9.49
C GLY A 78 13.50 16.23 9.71
N LEU A 79 13.40 15.46 8.63
CA LEU A 79 13.32 13.99 8.62
C LEU A 79 14.49 13.39 7.85
N THR A 80 15.04 12.33 8.38
CA THR A 80 16.07 11.55 7.69
C THR A 80 15.44 10.54 6.73
N LEU A 81 16.21 10.00 5.80
CA LEU A 81 15.74 8.92 4.92
C LEU A 81 15.27 7.68 5.73
N GLU A 82 15.93 7.40 6.85
CA GLU A 82 15.57 6.30 7.76
C GLU A 82 14.19 6.53 8.39
N ASP A 83 13.90 7.76 8.87
CA ASP A 83 12.59 8.14 9.40
C ASP A 83 11.48 7.95 8.34
N LEU A 84 11.77 8.35 7.11
CA LEU A 84 10.83 8.21 5.99
C LEU A 84 10.58 6.74 5.65
N GLN A 85 11.63 5.92 5.60
CA GLN A 85 11.52 4.47 5.34
C GLN A 85 10.73 3.74 6.42
N ALA A 86 10.76 4.19 7.69
CA ALA A 86 9.95 3.63 8.77
C ALA A 86 8.43 3.79 8.55
N ASN A 87 8.02 4.72 7.69
CA ASN A 87 6.64 4.90 7.25
C ASN A 87 6.22 3.96 6.10
N MET A 88 7.17 3.24 5.48
CA MET A 88 6.93 2.38 4.32
C MET A 88 6.48 0.97 4.73
N ASP A 89 5.58 0.87 5.69
CA ASP A 89 4.93 -0.38 6.10
C ASP A 89 3.51 -0.42 5.52
N PRO A 90 3.26 -1.25 4.49
CA PRO A 90 1.94 -1.33 3.85
C PRO A 90 0.80 -1.71 4.80
N SER A 91 1.09 -2.43 5.87
CA SER A 91 0.08 -2.86 6.84
C SER A 91 -0.62 -1.70 7.55
N LYS A 92 0.03 -0.53 7.61
CA LYS A 92 -0.53 0.70 8.18
C LYS A 92 -1.61 1.36 7.31
N TYR A 93 -1.74 0.92 6.04
CA TYR A 93 -2.63 1.53 5.04
C TYR A 93 -3.83 0.65 4.66
N VAL A 94 -4.00 -0.51 5.30
CA VAL A 94 -5.08 -1.46 4.99
C VAL A 94 -6.44 -1.08 5.62
N GLY A 95 -6.46 -0.12 6.54
CA GLY A 95 -7.66 0.35 7.22
C GLY A 95 -8.43 -0.79 7.89
N ARG A 96 -9.73 -0.91 7.59
CA ARG A 96 -10.61 -1.93 8.17
C ARG A 96 -10.73 -3.20 7.32
N ALA A 97 -9.97 -3.34 6.23
CA ALA A 97 -10.11 -4.48 5.33
C ALA A 97 -9.95 -5.84 6.03
N PRO A 98 -8.95 -6.08 6.92
CA PRO A 98 -8.83 -7.36 7.63
C PRO A 98 -10.08 -7.67 8.46
N LEU A 99 -10.58 -6.69 9.24
CA LEU A 99 -11.78 -6.86 10.06
C LEU A 99 -13.02 -7.14 9.22
N GLN A 100 -13.14 -6.52 8.05
CA GLN A 100 -14.26 -6.76 7.12
C GLN A 100 -14.21 -8.19 6.58
N VAL A 101 -13.02 -8.69 6.21
CA VAL A 101 -12.83 -10.08 5.76
C VAL A 101 -13.20 -11.06 6.88
N GLU A 102 -12.67 -10.87 8.09
CA GLU A 102 -12.98 -11.73 9.22
C GLU A 102 -14.48 -11.80 9.52
N ASN A 103 -15.15 -10.64 9.54
CA ASN A 103 -16.59 -10.56 9.76
C ASN A 103 -17.39 -11.25 8.64
N PHE A 104 -16.97 -11.08 7.39
CA PHE A 104 -17.62 -11.73 6.24
C PHE A 104 -17.46 -13.25 6.30
N LEU A 105 -16.24 -13.72 6.56
CA LEU A 105 -15.98 -15.15 6.73
C LEU A 105 -16.85 -15.74 7.86
N LYS A 106 -16.84 -15.11 9.02
CA LYS A 106 -17.56 -15.57 10.20
C LYS A 106 -19.08 -15.60 10.01
N ASN A 107 -19.63 -14.53 9.45
CA ASN A 107 -21.08 -14.32 9.46
C ASN A 107 -21.78 -14.84 8.19
N HIS A 108 -21.05 -15.01 7.09
CA HIS A 108 -21.61 -15.38 5.79
C HIS A 108 -21.01 -16.66 5.22
N VAL A 109 -19.68 -16.77 5.18
CA VAL A 109 -19.02 -17.91 4.52
C VAL A 109 -19.07 -19.17 5.38
N ASN A 110 -18.60 -19.08 6.64
CA ASN A 110 -18.52 -20.26 7.51
C ASN A 110 -19.88 -20.94 7.75
N PRO A 111 -21.00 -20.23 7.95
CA PRO A 111 -22.30 -20.88 8.07
C PRO A 111 -22.72 -21.66 6.81
N VAL A 112 -22.40 -21.13 5.62
CA VAL A 112 -22.68 -21.83 4.36
C VAL A 112 -21.81 -23.07 4.20
N LEU A 113 -20.52 -22.98 4.52
CA LEU A 113 -19.61 -24.13 4.47
C LEU A 113 -20.03 -25.22 5.46
N GLU A 114 -20.42 -24.86 6.67
CA GLU A 114 -20.88 -25.82 7.67
C GLU A 114 -22.19 -26.50 7.25
N ALA A 115 -23.14 -25.73 6.69
CA ALA A 115 -24.40 -26.27 6.21
C ALA A 115 -24.23 -27.23 5.01
N ASN A 116 -23.12 -27.14 4.28
CA ASN A 116 -22.84 -27.93 3.08
C ASN A 116 -21.60 -28.81 3.22
N LYS A 117 -21.16 -29.11 4.43
CA LYS A 117 -19.90 -29.83 4.67
C LYS A 117 -19.81 -31.20 4.02
N GLU A 118 -20.95 -31.85 3.76
CA GLU A 118 -21.00 -33.17 3.14
C GLU A 118 -20.61 -33.16 1.66
N ILE A 119 -20.70 -31.99 1.00
CA ILE A 119 -20.34 -31.82 -0.41
C ILE A 119 -19.02 -31.05 -0.61
N LEU A 120 -18.35 -30.67 0.48
CA LEU A 120 -17.03 -30.04 0.40
C LEU A 120 -15.99 -31.03 -0.13
N GLY A 121 -15.16 -30.54 -1.05
CA GLY A 121 -14.13 -31.37 -1.68
C GLY A 121 -14.59 -32.12 -2.95
N MET A 122 -15.83 -31.93 -3.39
CA MET A 122 -16.25 -32.40 -4.71
C MET A 122 -15.52 -31.62 -5.79
N THR A 123 -14.82 -32.33 -6.66
CA THR A 123 -14.15 -31.74 -7.82
C THR A 123 -15.02 -31.90 -9.05
N ALA A 124 -15.20 -30.82 -9.81
CA ALA A 124 -15.82 -30.86 -11.13
C ALA A 124 -14.73 -30.78 -12.19
N GLU A 125 -14.53 -31.84 -12.98
CA GLU A 125 -13.72 -31.78 -14.18
C GLU A 125 -14.53 -31.15 -15.31
N ILE A 126 -14.17 -29.91 -15.68
CA ILE A 126 -14.72 -29.25 -16.85
C ILE A 126 -13.73 -29.46 -17.99
N ASN A 127 -14.02 -30.41 -18.86
CA ASN A 127 -13.29 -30.61 -20.10
C ASN A 127 -13.87 -29.64 -21.15
N VAL A 128 -13.09 -28.61 -21.50
CA VAL A 128 -13.38 -27.64 -22.57
C VAL A 128 -12.53 -27.97 -23.77
#